data_4ec90fdb965385969d3410d64c4cff79
#
_entry.id   4ec90fdb965385969d3410d64c4cff79
#
_cell.length_a   1.000
_cell.length_b   1.000
_cell.length_c   1.000
_cell.angle_alpha   90.00
_cell.angle_beta   90.00
_cell.angle_gamma   90.00
#
_symmetry.space_group_name_H-M   'P 1'
#
loop_
_entity.id
_entity.type
_entity.pdbx_description
1 polymer ?
#
loop_
_entity_poly.entity_id
_entity_poly.type
_entity_poly.pdbx_seq_one_letter_code
_entity_poly.pdbx_strand_id
1 'polypeptide(L)'
;MTAIKDDYYHVGLTDEQVRKSRDEHGVNLLTPPKRPSLWKLYLEKFEDPVVRVLLVAALFSLIISIVENEYAETIGIIVAILLATGIGFFFEYDAGKKFDLLNAVNEETLVKVIRNGHVQEIPRKDVVVGDIVVLETGEEVPADGELLEAISLQVNESNLTGEPVVTKTTVEADFDEEATYASNRILRGTTVVDGHGTMRVEAVGDATEIGKVARQSTEQNTEPTPLNIQLTKLANLIGKIGFSVRSEEHTSEL
;
A
#
# COMPACT_ATOMS: atom_id res chain seq x y z
N MET A 1 -16.54 7.71 41.86
CA MET A 1 -15.53 7.80 40.78
C MET A 1 -16.10 7.44 39.40
N THR A 2 -17.34 7.03 39.30
CA THR A 2 -18.02 6.58 38.07
C THR A 2 -18.62 7.72 37.22
N ALA A 3 -19.04 8.83 37.85
CA ALA A 3 -19.72 9.94 37.15
C ALA A 3 -18.82 10.78 36.21
N ILE A 4 -17.50 10.78 36.39
CA ILE A 4 -16.58 11.55 35.54
C ILE A 4 -16.26 10.80 34.22
N LYS A 5 -16.49 9.48 34.18
CA LYS A 5 -16.26 8.66 32.99
C LYS A 5 -17.38 8.82 31.95
N ASP A 6 -18.63 8.95 32.40
CA ASP A 6 -19.79 9.07 31.50
C ASP A 6 -19.86 10.41 30.78
N ASP A 7 -19.38 11.50 31.42
CA ASP A 7 -19.44 12.84 30.80
C ASP A 7 -18.41 13.01 29.65
N TYR A 8 -17.28 12.32 29.72
CA TYR A 8 -16.24 12.36 28.68
C TYR A 8 -16.72 11.83 27.34
N TYR A 9 -17.53 10.79 27.34
CA TYR A 9 -18.02 10.14 26.10
C TYR A 9 -19.02 11.02 25.33
N HIS A 10 -19.70 11.94 26.01
CA HIS A 10 -20.62 12.89 25.39
C HIS A 10 -19.97 14.21 25.02
N VAL A 11 -18.86 14.58 25.65
CA VAL A 11 -18.16 15.86 25.44
C VAL A 11 -17.00 15.72 24.47
N GLY A 12 -16.31 14.57 24.45
CA GLY A 12 -15.10 14.35 23.64
C GLY A 12 -13.93 15.20 24.07
N LEU A 13 -12.91 15.29 23.22
CA LEU A 13 -11.69 16.08 23.46
C LEU A 13 -11.94 17.58 23.27
N THR A 14 -11.26 18.39 24.09
CA THR A 14 -11.12 19.84 23.86
C THR A 14 -10.01 20.11 22.85
N ASP A 15 -9.99 21.29 22.25
CA ASP A 15 -8.95 21.69 21.28
C ASP A 15 -7.53 21.62 21.84
N GLU A 16 -7.36 21.90 23.14
CA GLU A 16 -6.07 21.77 23.82
C GLU A 16 -5.64 20.29 23.94
N GLN A 17 -6.58 19.42 24.31
CA GLN A 17 -6.35 17.98 24.39
C GLN A 17 -6.04 17.38 23.01
N VAL A 18 -6.72 17.84 21.95
CA VAL A 18 -6.43 17.43 20.55
C VAL A 18 -5.00 17.78 20.16
N ARG A 19 -4.54 19.02 20.47
CA ARG A 19 -3.16 19.43 20.20
C ARG A 19 -2.16 18.55 20.94
N LYS A 20 -2.40 18.37 22.24
CA LYS A 20 -1.54 17.53 23.09
C LYS A 20 -1.47 16.09 22.56
N SER A 21 -2.60 15.48 22.25
CA SER A 21 -2.65 14.12 21.71
C SER A 21 -1.92 14.03 20.37
N ARG A 22 -2.05 15.04 19.50
CA ARG A 22 -1.32 15.09 18.21
C ARG A 22 0.19 15.19 18.42
N ASP A 23 0.65 15.96 19.40
CA ASP A 23 2.08 16.08 19.71
C ASP A 23 2.65 14.79 20.31
N GLU A 24 1.86 14.05 21.09
CA GLU A 24 2.28 12.80 21.75
C GLU A 24 2.20 11.58 20.83
N HIS A 25 1.17 11.47 19.99
CA HIS A 25 0.86 10.28 19.20
C HIS A 25 1.01 10.47 17.68
N GLY A 26 1.23 11.71 17.23
CA GLY A 26 1.35 12.06 15.82
C GLY A 26 0.01 12.22 15.11
N VAL A 27 0.05 12.14 13.79
CA VAL A 27 -1.10 12.31 12.89
C VAL A 27 -1.60 10.95 12.40
N ASN A 28 -2.88 10.90 12.02
CA ASN A 28 -3.48 9.66 11.52
C ASN A 28 -3.15 9.41 10.04
N LEU A 29 -1.85 9.42 9.71
CA LEU A 29 -1.34 9.12 8.37
C LEU A 29 -0.50 7.85 8.41
N LEU A 30 -0.67 7.00 7.40
CA LEU A 30 0.23 5.89 7.17
C LEU A 30 1.49 6.40 6.48
N THR A 31 2.65 6.02 6.98
CA THR A 31 3.92 6.36 6.32
C THR A 31 4.00 5.66 4.97
N PRO A 32 4.03 6.40 3.85
CA PRO A 32 4.15 5.77 2.54
C PRO A 32 5.46 5.00 2.43
N PRO A 33 5.50 3.89 1.69
CA PRO A 33 6.74 3.15 1.45
C PRO A 33 7.77 4.06 0.82
N LYS A 34 9.04 3.94 1.26
CA LYS A 34 10.15 4.74 0.73
C LYS A 34 10.29 4.48 -0.76
N ARG A 35 10.11 5.51 -1.57
CA ARG A 35 10.30 5.40 -3.01
C ARG A 35 11.77 5.35 -3.35
N PRO A 36 12.16 4.49 -4.29
CA PRO A 36 13.50 4.55 -4.84
C PRO A 36 13.74 5.91 -5.51
N SER A 37 14.99 6.38 -5.52
CA SER A 37 15.33 7.59 -6.27
C SER A 37 15.03 7.39 -7.77
N LEU A 38 14.76 8.48 -8.50
CA LEU A 38 14.42 8.40 -9.93
C LEU A 38 15.50 7.67 -10.73
N TRP A 39 16.78 7.85 -10.36
CA TRP A 39 17.90 7.12 -10.97
C TRP A 39 17.83 5.63 -10.68
N LYS A 40 17.50 5.23 -9.46
CA LYS A 40 17.35 3.82 -9.10
C LYS A 40 16.16 3.21 -9.85
N LEU A 41 15.03 3.90 -9.90
CA LEU A 41 13.83 3.48 -10.65
C LEU A 41 14.15 3.28 -12.15
N TYR A 42 14.93 4.17 -12.76
CA TYR A 42 15.37 4.02 -14.15
C TYR A 42 16.34 2.85 -14.33
N LEU A 43 17.31 2.69 -13.43
CA LEU A 43 18.27 1.59 -13.49
C LEU A 43 17.63 0.22 -13.30
N GLU A 44 16.57 0.12 -12.49
CA GLU A 44 15.79 -1.11 -12.31
C GLU A 44 15.18 -1.61 -13.63
N LYS A 45 14.94 -0.73 -14.61
CA LYS A 45 14.46 -1.15 -15.94
C LYS A 45 15.48 -1.99 -16.73
N PHE A 46 16.75 -1.87 -16.41
CA PHE A 46 17.80 -2.72 -16.99
C PHE A 46 17.88 -4.11 -16.35
N GLU A 47 17.18 -4.32 -15.24
CA GLU A 47 17.04 -5.64 -14.63
C GLU A 47 15.98 -6.50 -15.31
N ASP A 48 15.12 -5.90 -16.15
CA ASP A 48 14.12 -6.62 -16.94
C ASP A 48 14.78 -7.68 -17.83
N PRO A 49 14.27 -8.93 -17.82
CA PRO A 49 14.85 -10.03 -18.61
C PRO A 49 14.92 -9.74 -20.10
N VAL A 50 13.93 -9.03 -20.65
CA VAL A 50 13.89 -8.67 -22.07
C VAL A 50 14.98 -7.64 -22.39
N VAL A 51 15.10 -6.62 -21.54
CA VAL A 51 16.15 -5.59 -21.70
C VAL A 51 17.54 -6.19 -21.57
N ARG A 52 17.74 -7.15 -20.66
CA ARG A 52 19.03 -7.88 -20.55
C ARG A 52 19.39 -8.64 -21.82
N VAL A 53 18.42 -9.32 -22.44
CA VAL A 53 18.64 -10.00 -23.73
C VAL A 53 18.99 -9.00 -24.82
N LEU A 54 18.29 -7.86 -24.89
CA LEU A 54 18.60 -6.80 -25.84
C LEU A 54 19.99 -6.19 -25.63
N LEU A 55 20.42 -6.01 -24.37
CA LEU A 55 21.78 -5.54 -24.04
C LEU A 55 22.86 -6.52 -24.52
N VAL A 56 22.64 -7.82 -24.35
CA VAL A 56 23.56 -8.84 -24.85
C VAL A 56 23.58 -8.81 -26.38
N ALA A 57 22.42 -8.72 -27.03
CA ALA A 57 22.33 -8.61 -28.48
C ALA A 57 23.05 -7.33 -29.00
N ALA A 58 22.87 -6.19 -28.33
CA ALA A 58 23.55 -4.95 -28.67
C ALA A 58 25.07 -5.08 -28.58
N LEU A 59 25.58 -5.79 -27.55
CA LEU A 59 27.01 -6.03 -27.40
C LEU A 59 27.57 -6.85 -28.54
N PHE A 60 26.89 -7.93 -28.93
CA PHE A 60 27.32 -8.75 -30.08
C PHE A 60 27.22 -7.98 -31.41
N SER A 61 26.11 -7.26 -31.62
CA SER A 61 25.94 -6.42 -32.82
C SER A 61 27.04 -5.36 -32.91
N LEU A 62 27.42 -4.75 -31.78
CA LEU A 62 28.53 -3.77 -31.74
C LEU A 62 29.86 -4.37 -32.16
N ILE A 63 30.18 -5.57 -31.70
CA ILE A 63 31.43 -6.27 -32.08
C ILE A 63 31.47 -6.53 -33.58
N ILE A 64 30.34 -6.97 -34.16
CA ILE A 64 30.25 -7.23 -35.61
C ILE A 64 30.33 -5.93 -36.39
N SER A 65 29.61 -4.89 -35.95
CA SER A 65 29.61 -3.56 -36.60
C SER A 65 31.01 -2.95 -36.70
N ILE A 66 31.90 -3.22 -35.73
CA ILE A 66 33.29 -2.77 -35.77
C ILE A 66 34.05 -3.49 -36.89
N VAL A 67 33.77 -4.78 -37.13
CA VAL A 67 34.45 -5.59 -38.15
C VAL A 67 33.94 -5.24 -39.56
N GLU A 68 32.59 -5.09 -39.69
CA GLU A 68 31.92 -4.85 -40.97
C GLU A 68 31.84 -3.36 -41.35
N ASN A 69 32.12 -2.48 -40.40
CA ASN A 69 32.01 -1.01 -40.55
C ASN A 69 30.57 -0.54 -40.83
N GLU A 70 29.56 -1.36 -40.41
CA GLU A 70 28.13 -1.06 -40.54
C GLU A 70 27.48 -0.98 -39.15
N TYR A 71 26.98 0.22 -38.79
CA TYR A 71 26.48 0.51 -37.44
C TYR A 71 24.94 0.60 -37.36
N ALA A 72 24.23 0.45 -38.47
CA ALA A 72 22.78 0.70 -38.54
C ALA A 72 21.98 -0.25 -37.61
N GLU A 73 22.35 -1.53 -37.58
CA GLU A 73 21.70 -2.54 -36.72
C GLU A 73 21.93 -2.24 -35.23
N THR A 74 23.16 -1.98 -34.84
CA THR A 74 23.52 -1.65 -33.46
C THR A 74 22.80 -0.40 -32.94
N ILE A 75 22.70 0.65 -33.78
CA ILE A 75 21.96 1.87 -33.46
C ILE A 75 20.46 1.54 -33.26
N GLY A 76 19.89 0.71 -34.12
CA GLY A 76 18.50 0.26 -34.00
C GLY A 76 18.22 -0.44 -32.68
N ILE A 77 19.11 -1.34 -32.24
CA ILE A 77 18.97 -2.06 -30.96
C ILE A 77 19.10 -1.08 -29.78
N ILE A 78 20.05 -0.15 -29.82
CA ILE A 78 20.22 0.85 -28.76
C ILE A 78 18.99 1.74 -28.65
N VAL A 79 18.44 2.21 -29.78
CA VAL A 79 17.20 3.00 -29.79
C VAL A 79 16.03 2.20 -29.22
N ALA A 80 15.90 0.92 -29.55
CA ALA A 80 14.87 0.05 -29.00
C ALA A 80 15.00 -0.10 -27.46
N ILE A 81 16.22 -0.26 -26.94
CA ILE A 81 16.49 -0.33 -25.50
C ILE A 81 16.09 0.99 -24.81
N LEU A 82 16.49 2.14 -25.37
CA LEU A 82 16.16 3.46 -24.81
C LEU A 82 14.66 3.72 -24.81
N LEU A 83 13.97 3.33 -25.88
CA LEU A 83 12.50 3.44 -25.95
C LEU A 83 11.81 2.52 -24.92
N ALA A 84 12.22 1.25 -24.85
CA ALA A 84 11.62 0.29 -23.92
C ALA A 84 11.82 0.72 -22.47
N THR A 85 13.04 1.11 -22.09
CA THR A 85 13.37 1.55 -20.72
C THR A 85 12.75 2.90 -20.41
N GLY A 86 12.73 3.84 -21.35
CA GLY A 86 12.14 5.18 -21.19
C GLY A 86 10.63 5.12 -21.03
N ILE A 87 9.93 4.36 -21.86
CA ILE A 87 8.49 4.16 -21.75
C ILE A 87 8.13 3.45 -20.44
N GLY A 88 8.84 2.38 -20.10
CA GLY A 88 8.62 1.65 -18.84
C GLY A 88 8.82 2.55 -17.61
N PHE A 89 9.87 3.36 -17.59
CA PHE A 89 10.11 4.34 -16.55
C PHE A 89 8.99 5.38 -16.44
N PHE A 90 8.54 5.91 -17.59
CA PHE A 90 7.48 6.92 -17.62
C PHE A 90 6.16 6.39 -17.04
N PHE A 91 5.74 5.19 -17.45
CA PHE A 91 4.52 4.59 -16.94
C PHE A 91 4.58 4.30 -15.44
N GLU A 92 5.72 3.82 -14.94
CA GLU A 92 5.86 3.54 -13.51
C GLU A 92 5.89 4.82 -12.67
N TYR A 93 6.56 5.86 -13.17
CA TYR A 93 6.56 7.18 -12.53
C TYR A 93 5.14 7.77 -12.47
N ASP A 94 4.40 7.74 -13.58
CA ASP A 94 3.03 8.25 -13.66
C ASP A 94 2.06 7.44 -12.78
N ALA A 95 2.16 6.12 -12.79
CA ALA A 95 1.39 5.24 -11.92
C ALA A 95 1.64 5.54 -10.44
N GLY A 96 2.91 5.72 -10.07
CA GLY A 96 3.28 6.11 -8.71
C GLY A 96 2.69 7.45 -8.30
N LYS A 97 2.71 8.46 -9.17
CA LYS A 97 2.12 9.77 -8.90
C LYS A 97 0.59 9.70 -8.74
N LYS A 98 -0.09 8.91 -9.56
CA LYS A 98 -1.55 8.69 -9.43
C LYS A 98 -1.91 7.98 -8.14
N PHE A 99 -1.11 7.01 -7.73
CA PHE A 99 -1.30 6.32 -6.44
C PHE A 99 -1.20 7.29 -5.24
N ASP A 100 -0.24 8.23 -5.25
CA ASP A 100 -0.15 9.26 -4.20
C ASP A 100 -1.38 10.16 -4.16
N LEU A 101 -1.87 10.54 -5.33
CA LEU A 101 -3.07 11.38 -5.43
C LEU A 101 -4.30 10.67 -4.85
N LEU A 102 -4.47 9.38 -5.14
CA LEU A 102 -5.58 8.58 -4.61
C LEU A 102 -5.49 8.44 -3.08
N ASN A 103 -4.30 8.20 -2.55
CA ASN A 103 -4.09 8.13 -1.11
C ASN A 103 -4.37 9.47 -0.44
N ALA A 104 -3.91 10.58 -1.02
CA ALA A 104 -4.19 11.91 -0.49
C ALA A 104 -5.71 12.22 -0.44
N VAL A 105 -6.47 11.82 -1.46
CA VAL A 105 -7.93 11.98 -1.47
C VAL A 105 -8.59 11.15 -0.36
N ASN A 106 -8.14 9.91 -0.14
CA ASN A 106 -8.65 9.05 0.93
C ASN A 106 -8.43 9.65 2.33
N GLU A 107 -7.28 10.29 2.57
CA GLU A 107 -6.98 10.91 3.86
C GLU A 107 -7.76 12.23 4.11
N GLU A 108 -8.29 12.86 3.07
CA GLU A 108 -9.19 14.02 3.16
C GLU A 108 -10.66 13.62 3.36
N THR A 109 -11.00 12.32 3.35
CA THR A 109 -12.36 11.85 3.63
C THR A 109 -12.79 12.34 5.02
N LEU A 110 -14.00 12.92 5.09
CA LEU A 110 -14.53 13.46 6.33
C LEU A 110 -15.06 12.33 7.22
N VAL A 111 -14.79 12.44 8.51
CA VAL A 111 -15.28 11.54 9.56
C VAL A 111 -15.93 12.35 10.67
N LYS A 112 -16.97 11.80 11.28
CA LYS A 112 -17.72 12.44 12.35
C LYS A 112 -17.06 12.15 13.69
N VAL A 113 -16.69 13.19 14.40
CA VAL A 113 -16.11 13.10 15.75
C VAL A 113 -16.89 13.95 16.74
N ILE A 114 -16.87 13.57 18.01
CA ILE A 114 -17.40 14.38 19.10
C ILE A 114 -16.22 15.09 19.75
N ARG A 115 -16.20 16.42 19.67
CA ARG A 115 -15.23 17.30 20.33
C ARG A 115 -15.95 18.51 20.90
N ASN A 116 -15.52 19.00 22.06
CA ASN A 116 -16.13 20.16 22.74
C ASN A 116 -17.66 20.02 22.95
N GLY A 117 -18.17 18.80 23.12
CA GLY A 117 -19.60 18.51 23.28
C GLY A 117 -20.44 18.56 21.99
N HIS A 118 -19.81 18.64 20.84
CA HIS A 118 -20.50 18.72 19.55
C HIS A 118 -19.95 17.70 18.54
N VAL A 119 -20.86 17.15 17.73
CA VAL A 119 -20.48 16.37 16.56
C VAL A 119 -19.96 17.33 15.49
N GLN A 120 -18.79 17.06 14.95
CA GLN A 120 -18.18 17.82 13.86
C GLN A 120 -17.53 16.86 12.85
N GLU A 121 -17.47 17.29 11.60
CA GLU A 121 -16.79 16.56 10.54
C GLU A 121 -15.36 17.08 10.41
N ILE A 122 -14.40 16.16 10.44
CA ILE A 122 -12.98 16.46 10.27
C ILE A 122 -12.36 15.51 9.24
N PRO A 123 -11.30 15.91 8.54
CA PRO A 123 -10.53 14.99 7.71
C PRO A 123 -10.01 13.79 8.51
N ARG A 124 -10.03 12.61 7.92
CA ARG A 124 -9.50 11.38 8.54
C ARG A 124 -8.10 11.57 9.13
N LYS A 125 -7.22 12.27 8.42
CA LYS A 125 -5.84 12.57 8.87
C LYS A 125 -5.76 13.34 10.17
N ASP A 126 -6.82 14.09 10.53
CA ASP A 126 -6.88 14.95 11.71
C ASP A 126 -7.45 14.27 12.96
N VAL A 127 -7.84 12.99 12.83
CA VAL A 127 -8.22 12.14 13.97
C VAL A 127 -7.01 11.90 14.86
N VAL A 128 -7.20 12.00 16.18
CA VAL A 128 -6.14 11.80 17.18
C VAL A 128 -6.55 10.74 18.21
N VAL A 129 -5.56 10.20 18.91
CA VAL A 129 -5.83 9.29 20.04
C VAL A 129 -6.68 9.97 21.10
N GLY A 130 -7.72 9.28 21.54
CA GLY A 130 -8.72 9.81 22.49
C GLY A 130 -9.94 10.45 21.84
N ASP A 131 -9.97 10.68 20.53
CA ASP A 131 -11.18 11.12 19.85
C ASP A 131 -12.33 10.13 20.00
N ILE A 132 -13.53 10.66 20.06
CA ILE A 132 -14.76 9.86 19.99
C ILE A 132 -15.29 9.95 18.56
N VAL A 133 -15.24 8.86 17.84
CA VAL A 133 -15.70 8.77 16.45
C VAL A 133 -17.10 8.15 16.42
N VAL A 134 -18.00 8.76 15.65
CA VAL A 134 -19.32 8.22 15.34
C VAL A 134 -19.19 7.34 14.11
N LEU A 135 -19.74 6.13 14.18
CA LEU A 135 -19.69 5.12 13.12
C LEU A 135 -21.08 4.88 12.58
N GLU A 136 -21.26 5.01 11.28
CA GLU A 136 -22.51 4.76 10.57
C GLU A 136 -22.32 3.76 9.42
N THR A 137 -23.40 3.11 9.03
CA THR A 137 -23.40 2.14 7.92
C THR A 137 -22.83 2.75 6.63
N GLY A 138 -21.91 2.05 6.00
CA GLY A 138 -21.21 2.46 4.78
C GLY A 138 -19.91 3.25 5.01
N GLU A 139 -19.64 3.66 6.25
CA GLU A 139 -18.42 4.39 6.59
C GLU A 139 -17.25 3.45 6.85
N GLU A 140 -16.05 3.90 6.48
CA GLU A 140 -14.79 3.22 6.80
C GLU A 140 -14.26 3.72 8.14
N VAL A 141 -13.86 2.79 8.99
CA VAL A 141 -13.28 3.08 10.30
C VAL A 141 -11.94 3.81 10.14
N PRO A 142 -11.79 5.03 10.70
CA PRO A 142 -10.63 5.88 10.43
C PRO A 142 -9.35 5.52 11.20
N ALA A 143 -9.49 4.84 12.33
CA ALA A 143 -8.39 4.54 13.26
C ALA A 143 -8.73 3.30 14.09
N ASP A 144 -7.77 2.72 14.81
CA ASP A 144 -8.07 1.63 15.74
C ASP A 144 -8.60 2.19 17.06
N GLY A 145 -9.56 1.47 17.64
CA GLY A 145 -10.12 1.89 18.92
C GLY A 145 -10.99 0.85 19.60
N GLU A 146 -11.54 1.28 20.72
CA GLU A 146 -12.47 0.53 21.54
C GLU A 146 -13.89 1.09 21.35
N LEU A 147 -14.87 0.21 21.17
CA LEU A 147 -16.27 0.59 21.11
C LEU A 147 -16.77 1.03 22.47
N LEU A 148 -17.44 2.16 22.49
CA LEU A 148 -18.15 2.70 23.66
C LEU A 148 -19.63 2.33 23.61
N GLU A 149 -20.19 2.34 22.40
CA GLU A 149 -21.56 1.96 22.11
C GLU A 149 -21.60 1.22 20.77
N ALA A 150 -22.39 0.16 20.71
CA ALA A 150 -22.61 -0.61 19.49
C ALA A 150 -24.09 -1.06 19.45
N ILE A 151 -24.80 -0.66 18.40
CA ILE A 151 -26.19 -1.03 18.17
C ILE A 151 -26.27 -1.81 16.87
N SER A 152 -26.44 -3.13 16.99
CA SER A 152 -26.46 -4.08 15.85
C SER A 152 -25.27 -3.89 14.91
N LEU A 153 -24.10 -3.50 15.46
CA LEU A 153 -22.95 -3.13 14.68
C LEU A 153 -22.30 -4.35 14.02
N GLN A 154 -22.24 -4.33 12.70
CA GLN A 154 -21.54 -5.33 11.88
C GLN A 154 -20.48 -4.65 11.03
N VAL A 155 -19.29 -5.22 11.00
CA VAL A 155 -18.16 -4.67 10.23
C VAL A 155 -17.57 -5.73 9.30
N ASN A 156 -17.09 -5.29 8.16
CA ASN A 156 -16.31 -6.10 7.24
C ASN A 156 -14.82 -5.96 7.62
N GLU A 157 -14.24 -7.03 8.14
CA GLU A 157 -12.83 -7.12 8.51
C GLU A 157 -11.98 -7.93 7.51
N SER A 158 -12.52 -8.26 6.33
CA SER A 158 -11.85 -9.13 5.35
C SER A 158 -10.46 -8.65 4.93
N ASN A 159 -10.20 -7.35 4.99
CA ASN A 159 -8.90 -6.77 4.69
C ASN A 159 -7.80 -7.12 5.73
N LEU A 160 -8.19 -7.48 6.94
CA LEU A 160 -7.27 -7.77 8.05
C LEU A 160 -7.31 -9.23 8.49
N THR A 161 -8.51 -9.80 8.63
CA THR A 161 -8.72 -11.16 9.16
C THR A 161 -9.15 -12.16 8.09
N GLY A 162 -9.66 -11.67 6.95
CA GLY A 162 -10.31 -12.49 5.93
C GLY A 162 -11.81 -12.72 6.18
N GLU A 163 -12.37 -12.25 7.30
CA GLU A 163 -13.77 -12.43 7.66
C GLU A 163 -14.65 -11.31 7.08
N PRO A 164 -15.64 -11.63 6.23
CA PRO A 164 -16.39 -10.61 5.51
C PRO A 164 -17.40 -9.86 6.38
N VAL A 165 -17.90 -10.45 7.47
CA VAL A 165 -18.82 -9.81 8.40
C VAL A 165 -18.57 -10.32 9.81
N VAL A 166 -18.26 -9.40 10.71
CA VAL A 166 -18.07 -9.66 12.14
C VAL A 166 -19.02 -8.79 12.94
N THR A 167 -19.73 -9.40 13.89
CA THR A 167 -20.58 -8.64 14.83
C THR A 167 -19.72 -8.05 15.93
N LYS A 168 -19.90 -6.76 16.17
CA LYS A 168 -19.19 -6.01 17.21
C LYS A 168 -20.17 -5.64 18.33
N THR A 169 -19.74 -5.79 19.57
CA THR A 169 -20.55 -5.53 20.75
C THR A 169 -19.69 -5.00 21.91
N THR A 170 -20.33 -4.26 22.80
CA THR A 170 -19.73 -3.81 24.07
C THR A 170 -20.16 -4.67 25.26
N VAL A 171 -21.05 -5.65 25.02
CA VAL A 171 -21.56 -6.56 26.04
C VAL A 171 -20.59 -7.75 26.19
N GLU A 172 -19.86 -7.85 27.30
CA GLU A 172 -18.85 -8.89 27.53
C GLU A 172 -19.42 -10.32 27.42
N ALA A 173 -20.70 -10.52 27.76
CA ALA A 173 -21.35 -11.83 27.66
C ALA A 173 -21.55 -12.31 26.20
N ASP A 174 -21.51 -11.39 25.25
CA ASP A 174 -21.72 -11.64 23.82
C ASP A 174 -20.39 -11.62 23.03
N PHE A 175 -19.25 -11.61 23.73
CA PHE A 175 -17.95 -11.62 23.06
C PHE A 175 -17.68 -12.98 22.43
N ASP A 176 -17.19 -12.94 21.19
CA ASP A 176 -16.73 -14.12 20.49
C ASP A 176 -15.28 -14.43 20.92
N GLU A 177 -15.12 -15.56 21.64
CA GLU A 177 -13.82 -16.01 22.12
C GLU A 177 -12.90 -16.54 21.00
N GLU A 178 -13.47 -16.92 19.85
CA GLU A 178 -12.72 -17.43 18.70
C GLU A 178 -12.30 -16.31 17.73
N ALA A 179 -12.84 -15.10 17.91
CA ALA A 179 -12.52 -13.97 17.03
C ALA A 179 -11.04 -13.57 17.12
N THR A 180 -10.45 -13.23 15.99
CA THR A 180 -9.04 -12.76 15.91
C THR A 180 -8.82 -11.50 16.73
N TYR A 181 -9.80 -10.62 16.81
CA TYR A 181 -9.80 -9.42 17.62
C TYR A 181 -11.04 -9.39 18.51
N ALA A 182 -10.89 -8.88 19.72
CA ALA A 182 -11.97 -8.80 20.69
C ALA A 182 -13.20 -8.08 20.11
N SER A 183 -14.41 -8.53 20.48
CA SER A 183 -15.67 -8.04 19.93
C SER A 183 -15.94 -6.56 20.20
N ASN A 184 -15.30 -5.96 21.20
CA ASN A 184 -15.34 -4.52 21.50
C ASN A 184 -14.24 -3.71 20.82
N ARG A 185 -13.35 -4.33 20.04
CA ARG A 185 -12.34 -3.60 19.26
C ARG A 185 -12.77 -3.42 17.83
N ILE A 186 -12.48 -2.24 17.30
CA ILE A 186 -12.71 -1.91 15.91
C ILE A 186 -11.44 -1.35 15.30
N LEU A 187 -11.17 -1.70 14.04
CA LEU A 187 -9.87 -1.52 13.42
C LEU A 187 -9.96 -0.60 12.19
N ARG A 188 -8.93 0.20 11.99
CA ARG A 188 -8.78 1.05 10.81
C ARG A 188 -8.89 0.25 9.52
N GLY A 189 -9.59 0.81 8.53
CA GLY A 189 -9.74 0.22 7.20
C GLY A 189 -10.81 -0.88 7.11
N THR A 190 -11.50 -1.17 8.21
CA THR A 190 -12.74 -1.97 8.18
C THR A 190 -13.92 -1.09 7.78
N THR A 191 -14.97 -1.68 7.23
CA THR A 191 -16.16 -0.94 6.79
C THR A 191 -17.37 -1.36 7.61
N VAL A 192 -18.13 -0.40 8.10
CA VAL A 192 -19.42 -0.66 8.78
C VAL A 192 -20.42 -1.16 7.74
N VAL A 193 -20.89 -2.39 7.91
CA VAL A 193 -21.86 -3.04 6.99
C VAL A 193 -23.29 -2.76 7.42
N ASP A 194 -23.54 -2.82 8.73
CA ASP A 194 -24.85 -2.58 9.32
C ASP A 194 -24.73 -2.03 10.74
N GLY A 195 -25.77 -1.37 11.21
CA GLY A 195 -25.82 -0.78 12.53
C GLY A 195 -25.07 0.54 12.67
N HIS A 196 -24.85 0.95 13.90
CA HIS A 196 -24.11 2.16 14.23
C HIS A 196 -23.48 2.03 15.63
N GLY A 197 -22.54 2.92 15.93
CA GLY A 197 -21.87 2.93 17.23
C GLY A 197 -20.97 4.13 17.41
N THR A 198 -20.37 4.20 18.58
CA THR A 198 -19.31 5.16 18.88
C THR A 198 -18.06 4.44 19.36
N MET A 199 -16.90 4.94 18.97
CA MET A 199 -15.63 4.39 19.38
C MET A 199 -14.72 5.45 19.95
N ARG A 200 -13.86 5.05 20.89
CA ARG A 200 -12.73 5.85 21.35
C ARG A 200 -11.47 5.41 20.62
N VAL A 201 -10.80 6.34 19.98
CA VAL A 201 -9.56 6.08 19.25
C VAL A 201 -8.42 5.75 20.23
N GLU A 202 -7.73 4.63 20.01
CA GLU A 202 -6.59 4.18 20.80
C GLU A 202 -5.27 4.24 20.03
N ALA A 203 -5.31 4.05 18.69
CA ALA A 203 -4.12 4.13 17.86
C ALA A 203 -4.42 4.80 16.52
N VAL A 204 -3.47 5.59 16.03
CA VAL A 204 -3.56 6.34 14.76
C VAL A 204 -2.36 6.05 13.87
N GLY A 205 -2.50 6.27 12.58
CA GLY A 205 -1.42 6.16 11.60
C GLY A 205 -0.70 4.80 11.63
N ASP A 206 0.61 4.86 11.70
CA ASP A 206 1.46 3.66 11.71
C ASP A 206 1.36 2.80 12.98
N ALA A 207 0.75 3.31 14.03
CA ALA A 207 0.51 2.54 15.26
C ALA A 207 -0.70 1.61 15.16
N THR A 208 -1.58 1.79 14.15
CA THR A 208 -2.72 0.91 13.89
C THR A 208 -2.29 -0.48 13.39
N GLU A 209 -3.17 -1.47 13.49
CA GLU A 209 -2.89 -2.84 13.00
C GLU A 209 -2.55 -2.84 11.51
N ILE A 210 -3.32 -2.10 10.68
CA ILE A 210 -3.01 -1.97 9.26
C ILE A 210 -1.67 -1.26 9.01
N GLY A 211 -1.31 -0.29 9.85
CA GLY A 211 -0.02 0.39 9.80
C GLY A 211 1.15 -0.55 10.10
N LYS A 212 1.02 -1.42 11.09
CA LYS A 212 2.01 -2.45 11.43
C LYS A 212 2.21 -3.45 10.29
N VAL A 213 1.10 -3.92 9.68
CA VAL A 213 1.14 -4.83 8.52
C VAL A 213 1.79 -4.15 7.31
N ALA A 214 1.47 -2.89 7.03
CA ALA A 214 2.05 -2.13 5.93
C ALA A 214 3.57 -1.98 6.07
N ARG A 215 4.07 -1.71 7.28
CA ARG A 215 5.52 -1.66 7.56
C ARG A 215 6.20 -3.00 7.32
N GLN A 216 5.66 -4.09 7.85
CA GLN A 216 6.21 -5.42 7.68
C GLN A 216 6.25 -5.85 6.21
N SER A 217 5.21 -5.53 5.43
CA SER A 217 5.15 -5.83 4.00
C SER A 217 6.19 -5.06 3.19
N THR A 218 6.54 -3.84 3.63
CA THR A 218 7.56 -3.03 2.94
C THR A 218 8.98 -3.59 3.13
N GLU A 219 9.23 -4.31 4.21
CA GLU A 219 10.54 -4.92 4.50
C GLU A 219 10.76 -6.26 3.78
N GLN A 220 9.71 -6.94 3.35
CA GLN A 220 9.77 -8.32 2.84
C GLN A 220 9.58 -8.49 1.32
N ASN A 221 9.16 -7.48 0.57
CA ASN A 221 8.77 -7.64 -0.83
C ASN A 221 9.89 -7.43 -1.84
N THR A 222 10.81 -8.41 -1.94
CA THR A 222 11.73 -8.53 -3.09
C THR A 222 11.56 -9.88 -3.83
N GLU A 223 10.54 -10.68 -3.51
CA GLU A 223 10.33 -11.95 -4.21
C GLU A 223 9.74 -11.72 -5.60
N PRO A 224 10.38 -12.29 -6.66
CA PRO A 224 9.89 -12.15 -8.02
C PRO A 224 8.54 -12.86 -8.17
N THR A 225 7.60 -12.23 -8.86
CA THR A 225 6.30 -12.83 -9.14
C THR A 225 6.44 -14.11 -9.99
N PRO A 226 5.50 -15.07 -9.90
CA PRO A 226 5.51 -16.28 -10.75
C PRO A 226 5.63 -15.95 -12.25
N LEU A 227 5.03 -14.84 -12.70
CA LEU A 227 5.15 -14.34 -14.06
C LEU A 227 6.59 -13.92 -14.39
N ASN A 228 7.25 -13.17 -13.52
CA ASN A 228 8.66 -12.79 -13.72
C ASN A 228 9.59 -14.00 -13.78
N ILE A 229 9.32 -15.04 -12.98
CA ILE A 229 10.08 -16.29 -13.03
C ILE A 229 9.91 -16.98 -14.39
N GLN A 230 8.68 -17.03 -14.93
CA GLN A 230 8.41 -17.62 -16.24
C GLN A 230 9.04 -16.81 -17.38
N LEU A 231 8.92 -15.46 -17.34
CA LEU A 231 9.55 -14.57 -18.32
C LEU A 231 11.09 -14.70 -18.32
N THR A 232 11.69 -14.80 -17.14
CA THR A 232 13.14 -15.03 -17.00
C THR A 232 13.55 -16.37 -17.59
N LYS A 233 12.78 -17.44 -17.37
CA LYS A 233 13.04 -18.76 -17.98
C LYS A 233 12.93 -18.69 -19.50
N LEU A 234 11.90 -18.01 -20.02
CA LEU A 234 11.71 -17.85 -21.47
C LEU A 234 12.84 -17.01 -22.09
N ALA A 235 13.21 -15.90 -21.48
CA ALA A 235 14.31 -15.06 -21.94
C ALA A 235 15.64 -15.83 -21.97
N ASN A 236 15.92 -16.64 -20.94
CA ASN A 236 17.10 -17.49 -20.91
C ASN A 236 17.07 -18.60 -21.99
N LEU A 237 15.88 -19.16 -22.29
CA LEU A 237 15.74 -20.12 -23.36
C LEU A 237 16.01 -19.51 -24.73
N ILE A 238 15.41 -18.34 -25.02
CA ILE A 238 15.62 -17.58 -26.26
C ILE A 238 17.09 -17.23 -26.41
N GLY A 239 17.74 -16.76 -25.35
CA GLY A 239 19.17 -16.44 -25.34
C GLY A 239 20.03 -17.66 -25.69
N LYS A 240 19.74 -18.85 -25.13
CA LYS A 240 20.46 -20.08 -25.42
C LYS A 240 20.27 -20.53 -26.88
N ILE A 241 19.06 -20.48 -27.39
CA ILE A 241 18.75 -20.84 -28.79
C ILE A 241 19.44 -19.89 -29.75
N GLY A 242 19.32 -18.57 -29.52
CA GLY A 242 19.98 -17.57 -30.35
C GLY A 242 21.50 -17.72 -30.40
N PHE A 243 22.11 -18.06 -29.27
CA PHE A 243 23.54 -18.31 -29.19
C PHE A 243 23.95 -19.59 -29.93
N SER A 244 23.15 -20.68 -29.87
CA SER A 244 23.43 -21.93 -30.52
C SER A 244 23.31 -21.83 -32.04
N VAL A 245 22.30 -21.15 -32.57
CA VAL A 245 22.10 -20.98 -34.01
C VAL A 245 23.26 -20.17 -34.63
N ARG A 246 23.71 -19.13 -33.98
CA ARG A 246 24.82 -18.30 -34.47
C ARG A 246 26.18 -19.02 -34.41
N SER A 247 26.36 -19.93 -33.44
CA SER A 247 27.57 -20.77 -33.36
C SER A 247 27.69 -21.74 -34.52
N GLU A 248 26.57 -22.23 -35.09
CA GLU A 248 26.57 -23.15 -36.24
C GLU A 248 26.83 -22.41 -37.58
N GLU A 249 26.33 -21.17 -37.73
CA GLU A 249 26.59 -20.36 -38.92
C GLU A 249 28.08 -20.04 -39.10
N HIS A 250 28.80 -19.76 -38.00
CA HIS A 250 30.21 -19.46 -38.05
C HIS A 250 31.11 -20.66 -38.29
N THR A 251 30.63 -21.88 -38.05
CA THR A 251 31.36 -23.14 -38.32
C THR A 251 31.13 -23.67 -39.75
N SER A 252 30.15 -23.14 -40.47
CA SER A 252 29.89 -23.56 -41.87
C SER A 252 30.57 -22.74 -42.94
N GLU A 253 31.26 -21.62 -42.56
CA GLU A 253 32.02 -20.77 -43.47
C GLU A 253 33.58 -20.97 -43.39
N LEU A 254 34.03 -21.97 -42.68
CA LEU A 254 35.43 -22.43 -42.65
C LEU A 254 35.58 -23.82 -43.36
#